data_51b0c882abb300293f3f7c7186361106
#
_entry.id   51b0c882abb300293f3f7c7186361106
#
_cell.length_a   1.000
_cell.length_b   1.000
_cell.length_c   1.000
_cell.angle_alpha   90.00
_cell.angle_beta   90.00
_cell.angle_gamma   90.00
#
_symmetry.space_group_name_H-M   'P 1'
#
loop_
_entity.id
_entity.type
_entity.pdbx_description
1 polymer ?
#
loop_
_entity_poly.entity_id
_entity_poly.type
_entity_poly.pdbx_seq_one_letter_code
_entity_poly.pdbx_strand_id
1 'polypeptide(L)'
;MQKCPHDRAPLHLTFLWLHVKINMQSGLTINLLEVTHIMKITDLIIDNRSLGSKLWLVDVVPAYEYKNNARTDTILGYRYTIALPEKGLEKINVRIDGKQLMEAPNGYVEVIFDGLEVFIYWSKGQPQVGARATGIYLADGDTDT
;
A
#
# COMPACT_ATOMS: atom_id res chain seq x y z
N MET A 1 -10.59 4.07 -68.72
CA MET A 1 -9.80 4.73 -67.70
C MET A 1 -10.40 4.44 -66.31
N GLN A 2 -9.77 3.60 -65.64
CA GLN A 2 -10.33 3.10 -64.38
C GLN A 2 -9.97 4.00 -63.22
N LYS A 3 -10.98 4.50 -62.56
CA LYS A 3 -10.82 5.20 -61.31
C LYS A 3 -10.48 4.17 -60.21
N CYS A 4 -9.36 4.38 -59.58
CA CYS A 4 -8.96 3.62 -58.41
C CYS A 4 -10.00 3.76 -57.29
N PRO A 5 -10.42 2.69 -56.66
CA PRO A 5 -11.35 2.73 -55.52
C PRO A 5 -10.63 3.06 -54.22
N HIS A 6 -10.00 4.21 -54.14
CA HIS A 6 -9.27 4.61 -52.95
C HIS A 6 -10.11 5.41 -51.95
N ASP A 7 -11.38 5.66 -52.28
CA ASP A 7 -12.24 6.53 -51.45
C ASP A 7 -13.07 5.78 -50.36
N ARG A 8 -12.82 4.50 -50.16
CA ARG A 8 -13.59 3.75 -49.14
C ARG A 8 -13.03 3.87 -47.73
N ALA A 9 -11.77 4.15 -47.57
CA ALA A 9 -11.16 4.26 -46.25
C ALA A 9 -11.71 5.42 -45.40
N PRO A 10 -11.90 6.65 -45.97
CA PRO A 10 -12.46 7.73 -45.17
C PRO A 10 -13.93 7.52 -44.77
N LEU A 11 -14.71 6.82 -45.63
CA LEU A 11 -16.11 6.51 -45.31
C LEU A 11 -16.24 5.56 -44.10
N HIS A 12 -15.32 4.62 -43.94
CA HIS A 12 -15.33 3.72 -42.83
C HIS A 12 -14.98 4.39 -41.49
N LEU A 13 -14.01 5.30 -41.53
CA LEU A 13 -13.66 6.12 -40.35
C LEU A 13 -14.78 7.10 -39.98
N THR A 14 -15.46 7.69 -40.99
CA THR A 14 -16.59 8.57 -40.77
C THR A 14 -17.79 7.82 -40.18
N PHE A 15 -17.99 6.56 -40.58
CA PHE A 15 -19.06 5.71 -40.08
C PHE A 15 -18.83 5.34 -38.61
N LEU A 16 -17.62 4.97 -38.20
CA LEU A 16 -17.24 4.72 -36.83
C LEU A 16 -17.42 5.96 -35.95
N TRP A 17 -17.07 7.11 -36.48
CA TRP A 17 -17.22 8.38 -35.78
C TRP A 17 -18.68 8.78 -35.61
N LEU A 18 -19.52 8.56 -36.66
CA LEU A 18 -20.95 8.75 -36.60
C LEU A 18 -21.62 7.79 -35.61
N HIS A 19 -21.13 6.54 -35.50
CA HIS A 19 -21.63 5.57 -34.54
C HIS A 19 -21.37 5.98 -33.09
N VAL A 20 -20.20 6.51 -32.82
CA VAL A 20 -19.86 7.10 -31.52
C VAL A 20 -20.73 8.32 -31.20
N LYS A 21 -20.98 9.19 -32.21
CA LYS A 21 -21.89 10.33 -32.04
C LYS A 21 -23.33 9.93 -31.78
N ILE A 22 -23.83 8.92 -32.45
CA ILE A 22 -25.22 8.42 -32.27
C ILE A 22 -25.39 7.83 -30.87
N ASN A 23 -24.40 7.15 -30.34
CA ASN A 23 -24.41 6.67 -28.98
C ASN A 23 -24.42 7.78 -27.93
N MET A 24 -23.77 8.90 -28.21
CA MET A 24 -23.83 10.07 -27.34
C MET A 24 -25.19 10.78 -27.37
N GLN A 25 -25.95 10.66 -28.48
CA GLN A 25 -27.25 11.31 -28.63
C GLN A 25 -28.43 10.50 -28.09
N SER A 26 -28.24 9.21 -27.82
CA SER A 26 -29.32 8.34 -27.36
C SER A 26 -29.59 8.39 -25.86
N GLY A 27 -29.09 9.41 -25.18
CA GLY A 27 -29.38 9.64 -23.75
C GLY A 27 -28.81 8.60 -22.78
N LEU A 28 -28.15 7.58 -23.30
CA LEU A 28 -27.31 6.69 -22.52
C LEU A 28 -25.95 7.37 -22.33
N THR A 29 -25.95 8.48 -21.62
CA THR A 29 -24.73 8.97 -21.01
C THR A 29 -24.35 8.01 -19.88
N ILE A 30 -23.77 6.89 -20.27
CA ILE A 30 -22.89 6.19 -19.38
C ILE A 30 -21.78 7.21 -19.14
N ASN A 31 -21.81 7.84 -17.98
CA ASN A 31 -20.69 8.62 -17.54
C ASN A 31 -19.49 7.70 -17.52
N LEU A 32 -18.72 7.70 -18.59
CA LEU A 32 -17.43 6.99 -18.66
C LEU A 32 -16.51 7.39 -17.49
N LEU A 33 -16.76 8.53 -16.87
CA LEU A 33 -16.12 8.98 -15.64
C LEU A 33 -16.49 8.12 -14.42
N GLU A 34 -17.66 7.49 -14.38
CA GLU A 34 -18.04 6.62 -13.28
C GLU A 34 -17.54 5.18 -13.44
N VAL A 35 -17.33 4.73 -14.67
CA VAL A 35 -16.82 3.37 -14.95
C VAL A 35 -15.32 3.25 -14.69
N THR A 36 -14.61 4.35 -14.58
CA THR A 36 -13.16 4.36 -14.33
C THR A 36 -12.79 4.41 -12.85
N HIS A 37 -13.76 4.32 -11.94
CA HIS A 37 -13.47 4.19 -10.51
C HIS A 37 -13.05 2.75 -10.18
N ILE A 38 -11.91 2.37 -10.75
CA ILE A 38 -11.25 1.12 -10.38
C ILE A 38 -10.73 1.31 -8.95
N MET A 39 -11.21 0.46 -8.05
CA MET A 39 -10.71 0.41 -6.68
C MET A 39 -9.19 0.30 -6.69
N LYS A 40 -8.52 1.23 -6.03
CA LYS A 40 -7.06 1.19 -5.92
C LYS A 40 -6.67 0.16 -4.87
N ILE A 41 -5.58 -0.54 -5.10
CA ILE A 41 -5.03 -1.50 -4.13
C ILE A 41 -4.76 -0.85 -2.76
N THR A 42 -4.50 0.46 -2.75
CA THR A 42 -4.31 1.26 -1.53
C THR A 42 -5.58 1.50 -0.73
N ASP A 43 -6.76 1.25 -1.32
CA ASP A 43 -8.05 1.41 -0.66
C ASP A 43 -8.48 0.13 0.08
N LEU A 44 -7.68 -0.94 -0.05
CA LEU A 44 -7.91 -2.18 0.66
C LEU A 44 -7.50 -2.04 2.13
N ILE A 45 -8.41 -2.42 3.00
CA ILE A 45 -8.12 -2.57 4.44
C ILE A 45 -7.56 -3.97 4.65
N ILE A 46 -6.35 -4.05 5.19
CA ILE A 46 -5.71 -5.32 5.52
C ILE A 46 -6.04 -5.64 6.97
N ASP A 47 -6.63 -6.79 7.21
CA ASP A 47 -6.84 -7.29 8.56
C ASP A 47 -5.48 -7.64 9.19
N ASN A 48 -5.24 -7.18 10.41
CA ASN A 48 -4.01 -7.46 11.17
C ASN A 48 -3.77 -8.96 11.38
N ARG A 49 -4.82 -9.75 11.39
CA ARG A 49 -4.75 -11.22 11.44
C ARG A 49 -3.98 -11.82 10.26
N SER A 50 -3.88 -11.09 9.15
CA SER A 50 -3.08 -11.50 7.99
C SER A 50 -1.59 -11.60 8.30
N LEU A 51 -1.10 -10.93 9.32
CA LEU A 51 0.29 -11.00 9.76
C LEU A 51 0.62 -12.25 10.57
N GLY A 52 -0.40 -12.91 11.10
CA GLY A 52 -0.25 -14.05 12.01
C GLY A 52 -0.55 -13.67 13.46
N SER A 53 -0.53 -14.67 14.34
CA SER A 53 -0.83 -14.49 15.76
C SER A 53 0.38 -14.02 16.56
N LYS A 54 1.58 -14.32 16.09
CA LYS A 54 2.84 -14.00 16.77
C LYS A 54 3.66 -13.00 15.99
N LEU A 55 4.09 -11.96 16.67
CA LEU A 55 4.92 -10.90 16.10
C LEU A 55 6.22 -10.81 16.91
N TRP A 56 7.35 -10.99 16.24
CA TRP A 56 8.66 -10.98 16.90
C TRP A 56 9.40 -9.68 16.57
N LEU A 57 9.63 -8.85 17.59
CA LEU A 57 10.48 -7.68 17.44
C LEU A 57 11.93 -8.12 17.30
N VAL A 58 12.60 -7.62 16.27
CA VAL A 58 13.99 -7.95 15.93
C VAL A 58 14.90 -6.74 16.04
N ASP A 59 14.41 -5.57 15.66
CA ASP A 59 15.23 -4.35 15.60
C ASP A 59 14.39 -3.09 15.80
N VAL A 60 15.02 -2.02 16.29
CA VAL A 60 14.40 -0.71 16.48
C VAL A 60 15.35 0.36 15.97
N VAL A 61 14.90 1.15 14.99
CA VAL A 61 15.69 2.22 14.40
C VAL A 61 14.93 3.55 14.41
N PRO A 62 15.61 4.68 14.64
CA PRO A 62 14.96 5.98 14.59
C PRO A 62 14.50 6.32 13.17
N ALA A 63 13.32 6.94 13.07
CA ALA A 63 12.77 7.48 11.84
C ALA A 63 13.00 8.99 11.80
N TYR A 64 13.89 9.42 10.91
CA TYR A 64 14.26 10.83 10.76
C TYR A 64 13.33 11.57 9.81
N GLU A 65 13.19 12.86 10.03
CA GLU A 65 12.54 13.75 9.08
C GLU A 65 13.42 13.96 7.84
N TYR A 66 12.79 14.03 6.67
CA TYR A 66 13.44 14.38 5.42
C TYR A 66 12.87 15.70 4.90
N LYS A 67 13.76 16.67 4.64
CA LYS A 67 13.42 17.93 3.97
C LYS A 67 14.30 18.09 2.73
N ASN A 68 13.68 18.40 1.60
CA ASN A 68 14.37 18.58 0.32
C ASN A 68 15.29 17.39 -0.06
N ASN A 69 14.80 16.17 0.18
CA ASN A 69 15.54 14.92 -0.03
C ASN A 69 16.81 14.74 0.85
N ALA A 70 17.02 15.60 1.82
CA ALA A 70 18.07 15.48 2.82
C ALA A 70 17.51 15.03 4.16
N ARG A 71 18.20 14.11 4.81
CA ARG A 71 17.87 13.69 6.18
C ARG A 71 18.20 14.82 7.13
N THR A 72 17.27 15.15 8.01
CA THR A 72 17.49 16.08 9.13
C THR A 72 17.89 15.32 10.40
N ASP A 73 18.33 16.05 11.43
CA ASP A 73 18.59 15.46 12.75
C ASP A 73 17.34 15.30 13.60
N THR A 74 16.16 15.66 13.07
CA THR A 74 14.88 15.57 13.77
C THR A 74 14.36 14.14 13.69
N ILE A 75 14.18 13.50 14.84
CA ILE A 75 13.53 12.18 14.94
C ILE A 75 12.02 12.40 15.07
N LEU A 76 11.26 11.86 14.11
CA LEU A 76 9.80 11.90 14.11
C LEU A 76 9.18 10.76 14.90
N GLY A 77 9.90 9.66 15.03
CA GLY A 77 9.43 8.45 15.69
C GLY A 77 10.42 7.33 15.52
N TYR A 78 9.96 6.12 15.72
CA TYR A 78 10.80 4.93 15.61
C TYR A 78 10.15 3.88 14.71
N ARG A 79 11.00 3.12 14.05
CA ARG A 79 10.61 2.02 13.18
C ARG A 79 11.00 0.72 13.86
N TYR A 80 10.01 -0.08 14.16
CA TYR A 80 10.12 -1.38 14.79
C TYR A 80 10.09 -2.46 13.72
N THR A 81 11.19 -3.16 13.51
CA THR A 81 11.26 -4.26 12.55
C THR A 81 10.76 -5.52 13.23
N ILE A 82 9.68 -6.08 12.73
CA ILE A 82 9.10 -7.33 13.22
C ILE A 82 9.27 -8.44 12.20
N ALA A 83 9.56 -9.63 12.68
CA ALA A 83 9.54 -10.87 11.92
C ALA A 83 8.21 -11.59 12.16
N LEU A 84 7.70 -12.21 11.10
CA LEU A 84 6.43 -12.93 11.09
C LEU A 84 6.69 -14.44 11.01
N PRO A 85 6.67 -15.17 12.14
CA PRO A 85 7.00 -16.60 12.14
C PRO A 85 6.07 -17.42 11.25
N GLU A 86 4.78 -17.10 11.26
CA GLU A 86 3.76 -17.80 10.47
C GLU A 86 3.82 -17.48 8.96
N LYS A 87 4.63 -16.50 8.58
CA LYS A 87 4.86 -16.05 7.18
C LYS A 87 6.29 -16.32 6.72
N GLY A 88 6.92 -17.38 7.21
CA GLY A 88 8.28 -17.71 6.79
C GLY A 88 9.35 -16.75 7.28
N LEU A 89 9.14 -16.07 8.39
CA LEU A 89 10.04 -15.05 8.97
C LEU A 89 10.18 -13.79 8.09
N GLU A 90 9.19 -13.51 7.26
CA GLU A 90 9.14 -12.23 6.55
C GLU A 90 9.18 -11.07 7.55
N LYS A 91 9.85 -10.00 7.14
CA LYS A 91 10.01 -8.81 7.98
C LYS A 91 9.19 -7.66 7.46
N ILE A 92 8.47 -7.00 8.35
CA ILE A 92 7.80 -5.73 8.07
C ILE A 92 8.24 -4.67 9.08
N ASN A 93 8.10 -3.41 8.71
CA ASN A 93 8.41 -2.30 9.58
C ASN A 93 7.13 -1.66 10.08
N VAL A 94 6.98 -1.59 11.40
CA VAL A 94 5.90 -0.87 12.07
C VAL A 94 6.43 0.48 12.52
N ARG A 95 5.81 1.56 12.09
CA ARG A 95 6.17 2.91 12.50
C ARG A 95 5.32 3.34 13.70
N ILE A 96 5.98 3.85 14.72
CA ILE A 96 5.35 4.53 15.86
C ILE A 96 5.95 5.92 15.96
N ASP A 97 5.11 6.94 15.90
CA ASP A 97 5.56 8.33 16.01
C ASP A 97 5.80 8.72 17.48
N GLY A 98 6.74 9.64 17.70
CA GLY A 98 7.09 10.14 19.02
C GLY A 98 8.33 9.49 19.61
N LYS A 99 8.32 9.30 20.93
CA LYS A 99 9.47 8.74 21.66
C LYS A 99 9.62 7.23 21.47
N GLN A 100 10.81 6.75 21.68
CA GLN A 100 11.09 5.31 21.70
C GLN A 100 10.36 4.65 22.88
N LEU A 101 9.54 3.65 22.57
CA LEU A 101 8.77 2.91 23.57
C LEU A 101 9.45 1.61 24.01
N MET A 102 10.29 1.04 23.16
CA MET A 102 11.00 -0.20 23.42
C MET A 102 12.38 -0.18 22.76
N GLU A 103 13.35 -0.77 23.40
CA GLU A 103 14.71 -0.91 22.86
C GLU A 103 14.81 -2.13 21.95
N ALA A 104 15.82 -2.14 21.07
CA ALA A 104 16.12 -3.28 20.24
C ALA A 104 16.56 -4.47 21.12
N PRO A 105 15.94 -5.64 21.00
CA PRO A 105 16.32 -6.80 21.80
C PRO A 105 17.61 -7.45 21.29
N ASN A 106 18.30 -8.16 22.17
CA ASN A 106 19.37 -9.07 21.78
C ASN A 106 18.75 -10.38 21.24
N GLY A 107 18.43 -10.41 19.94
CA GLY A 107 17.73 -11.51 19.29
C GLY A 107 16.31 -11.14 18.89
N TYR A 108 15.31 -11.72 19.49
CA TYR A 108 13.92 -11.38 19.24
C TYR A 108 13.10 -11.49 20.55
N VAL A 109 12.03 -10.71 20.61
CA VAL A 109 11.02 -10.80 21.67
C VAL A 109 9.62 -10.78 21.05
N GLU A 110 8.70 -11.51 21.64
CA GLU A 110 7.31 -11.48 21.21
C GLU A 110 6.65 -10.18 21.70
N VAL A 111 5.95 -9.50 20.80
CA VAL A 111 5.34 -8.20 21.07
C VAL A 111 3.91 -8.13 20.57
N ILE A 112 3.14 -7.25 21.21
CA ILE A 112 1.79 -6.88 20.81
C ILE A 112 1.78 -5.39 20.50
N PHE A 113 1.11 -5.01 19.44
CA PHE A 113 0.94 -3.60 19.07
C PHE A 113 -0.48 -3.14 19.38
N ASP A 114 -0.57 -1.93 19.92
CA ASP A 114 -1.84 -1.23 20.06
C ASP A 114 -2.09 -0.36 18.84
N GLY A 115 -3.34 -0.35 18.37
CA GLY A 115 -3.73 0.43 17.19
C GLY A 115 -2.95 0.08 15.93
N LEU A 116 -2.58 -1.20 15.75
CA LEU A 116 -1.86 -1.66 14.57
C LEU A 116 -2.72 -1.52 13.31
N GLU A 117 -2.23 -0.76 12.36
CA GLU A 117 -2.82 -0.59 11.03
C GLU A 117 -1.82 -1.04 9.96
N VAL A 118 -2.26 -1.91 9.09
CA VAL A 118 -1.47 -2.41 7.95
C VAL A 118 -2.01 -1.78 6.68
N PHE A 119 -1.13 -1.30 5.83
CA PHE A 119 -1.49 -0.63 4.58
C PHE A 119 -0.52 -0.99 3.46
N ILE A 120 -0.97 -0.81 2.22
CA ILE A 120 -0.13 -0.99 1.03
C ILE A 120 0.28 0.39 0.52
N TYR A 121 1.56 0.54 0.23
CA TYR A 121 2.10 1.72 -0.42
C TYR A 121 2.98 1.34 -1.62
N TRP A 122 3.12 2.26 -2.55
CA TRP A 122 3.97 2.05 -3.72
C TRP A 122 5.38 2.57 -3.47
N SER A 123 6.36 1.72 -3.71
CA SER A 123 7.76 2.09 -3.65
C SER A 123 8.49 1.51 -4.86
N LYS A 124 9.21 2.35 -5.59
CA LYS A 124 9.95 1.95 -6.79
C LYS A 124 9.11 1.18 -7.83
N GLY A 125 7.85 1.58 -7.98
CA GLY A 125 6.91 0.94 -8.92
C GLY A 125 6.33 -0.40 -8.49
N GLN A 126 6.56 -0.82 -7.24
CA GLN A 126 6.02 -2.07 -6.69
C GLN A 126 5.21 -1.80 -5.41
N PRO A 127 4.14 -2.58 -5.17
CA PRO A 127 3.40 -2.50 -3.92
C PRO A 127 4.26 -3.06 -2.78
N GLN A 128 4.28 -2.34 -1.66
CA GLN A 128 4.96 -2.72 -0.43
C GLN A 128 3.97 -2.70 0.72
N VAL A 129 4.18 -3.57 1.68
CA VAL A 129 3.40 -3.57 2.92
C VAL A 129 4.08 -2.68 3.94
N GLY A 130 3.32 -1.75 4.49
CA GLY A 130 3.72 -0.92 5.61
C GLY A 130 2.78 -1.14 6.78
N ALA A 131 3.25 -0.77 7.97
CA ALA A 131 2.42 -0.79 9.16
C ALA A 131 2.73 0.41 10.04
N ARG A 132 1.73 0.85 10.78
CA ARG A 132 1.86 1.86 11.84
C ARG A 132 1.08 1.42 13.07
N ALA A 133 1.50 1.87 14.23
CA ALA A 133 0.83 1.58 15.48
C ALA A 133 0.92 2.78 16.43
N THR A 134 0.13 2.77 17.47
CA THR A 134 0.13 3.79 18.53
C THR A 134 0.95 3.35 19.74
N GLY A 135 1.11 2.05 19.97
CA GLY A 135 1.86 1.50 21.07
C GLY A 135 2.45 0.14 20.77
N ILE A 136 3.41 -0.26 21.59
CA ILE A 136 4.05 -1.59 21.57
C ILE A 136 4.26 -2.07 22.99
N TYR A 137 3.96 -3.33 23.24
CA TYR A 137 4.10 -3.99 24.54
C TYR A 137 4.73 -5.38 24.34
N LEU A 138 5.41 -5.85 25.38
CA LEU A 138 5.83 -7.25 25.42
C LEU A 138 4.56 -8.13 25.47
N ALA A 139 4.51 -9.16 24.65
CA ALA A 139 3.56 -10.23 24.89
C ALA A 139 3.95 -10.88 26.22
N ASP A 140 3.04 -10.89 27.19
CA ASP A 140 3.24 -11.64 28.43
C ASP A 140 3.42 -13.11 28.02
N GLY A 141 4.68 -13.51 27.85
CA GLY A 141 5.02 -14.91 27.68
C GLY A 141 4.64 -15.61 28.96
N ASP A 142 3.81 -16.64 28.85
CA ASP A 142 3.74 -17.65 29.86
C ASP A 142 5.18 -18.06 30.23
N THR A 143 5.63 -17.60 31.36
CA THR A 143 6.83 -18.16 32.02
C THR A 143 6.47 -19.58 32.43
N ASP A 144 6.47 -20.47 31.45
CA ASP A 144 6.58 -21.89 31.77
C ASP A 144 7.96 -22.11 32.38
N THR A 145 7.93 -22.19 33.67
CA THR A 145 9.03 -22.65 34.54
C THR A 145 9.25 -24.15 34.32
#